data_2aec13437e02dff1b66930b4da53dbdd
#
_entry.id   2aec13437e02dff1b66930b4da53dbdd
#
_cell.length_a   1.000
_cell.length_b   1.000
_cell.length_c   1.000
_cell.angle_alpha   90.00
_cell.angle_beta   90.00
_cell.angle_gamma   90.00
#
_symmetry.space_group_name_H-M   'P 1'
#
loop_
_entity.id
_entity.type
_entity.pdbx_description
1 polymer ?
#
loop_
_entity_poly.entity_id
_entity_poly.type
_entity_poly.pdbx_seq_one_letter_code
_entity_poly.pdbx_strand_id
1 'polypeptide(L)'
;IGQVCHVDLPENDYTDIAYRLNRILTDEIRIHSVEQAPDGFHARFGALRRHYVYKIKDGNGLITPTSRLDIAPWYRDLDIDLMNQAAATLIGENDFFSYARFRENATTVRDLQRFEFERDANGLILAHVTADAFLYNMVRALIGTMVYIGEGRFPTTWARDILDKKE
;
A
#
# COMPACT_ATOMS: atom_id res chain seq x y z
N ILE A 1 5.71 -6.75 7.05
CA ILE A 1 5.57 -6.74 5.58
C ILE A 1 5.93 -8.13 5.08
N GLY A 2 4.98 -8.83 4.45
CA GLY A 2 5.22 -10.14 3.84
C GLY A 2 5.55 -9.96 2.35
N GLN A 3 6.83 -9.90 2.00
CA GLN A 3 7.28 -9.87 0.61
C GLN A 3 7.74 -11.26 0.20
N VAL A 4 7.37 -11.69 -1.00
CA VAL A 4 7.83 -12.94 -1.60
C VAL A 4 8.79 -12.63 -2.75
N CYS A 5 9.91 -13.32 -2.79
CA CYS A 5 10.83 -13.33 -3.92
C CYS A 5 11.10 -14.77 -4.36
N HIS A 6 11.63 -14.97 -5.55
CA HIS A 6 12.09 -16.27 -6.05
C HIS A 6 13.53 -16.16 -6.53
N VAL A 7 14.26 -17.22 -6.37
CA VAL A 7 15.65 -17.37 -6.83
C VAL A 7 15.84 -18.78 -7.37
N ASP A 8 16.67 -18.92 -8.37
CA ASP A 8 17.12 -20.21 -8.87
C ASP A 8 18.36 -20.64 -8.10
N LEU A 9 18.33 -21.81 -7.51
CA LEU A 9 19.42 -22.37 -6.73
C LEU A 9 19.88 -23.70 -7.36
N PRO A 10 21.17 -24.05 -7.25
CA PRO A 10 21.65 -25.38 -7.62
C PRO A 10 20.93 -26.46 -6.81
N GLU A 11 20.67 -27.60 -7.41
CA GLU A 11 20.06 -28.74 -6.72
C GLU A 11 20.84 -29.11 -5.45
N ASN A 12 20.13 -29.34 -4.37
CA ASN A 12 20.60 -29.84 -3.05
C ASN A 12 21.13 -28.84 -2.01
N ASP A 13 20.93 -27.52 -2.13
CA ASP A 13 21.43 -26.58 -1.11
C ASP A 13 20.31 -25.72 -0.44
N TYR A 14 19.14 -26.31 -0.16
CA TYR A 14 18.03 -25.58 0.47
C TYR A 14 18.06 -25.60 1.99
N THR A 15 18.85 -26.51 2.58
CA THR A 15 18.94 -26.67 4.02
C THR A 15 19.59 -25.43 4.62
N ASP A 16 18.93 -24.83 5.58
CA ASP A 16 19.44 -23.68 6.34
C ASP A 16 19.60 -22.35 5.57
N ILE A 17 19.09 -22.21 4.34
CA ILE A 17 19.23 -20.95 3.57
C ILE A 17 18.64 -19.77 4.35
N ALA A 18 17.45 -19.91 4.94
CA ALA A 18 16.85 -18.84 5.74
C ALA A 18 17.76 -18.42 6.90
N TYR A 19 18.35 -19.38 7.60
CA TYR A 19 19.29 -19.14 8.69
C TYR A 19 20.56 -18.43 8.20
N ARG A 20 21.17 -18.92 7.11
CA ARG A 20 22.39 -18.35 6.52
C ARG A 20 22.16 -16.92 6.04
N LEU A 21 21.04 -16.66 5.32
CA LEU A 21 20.66 -15.32 4.85
C LEU A 21 20.43 -14.37 6.03
N ASN A 22 19.74 -14.78 7.07
CA ASN A 22 19.48 -13.92 8.23
C ASN A 22 20.73 -13.52 9.01
N ARG A 23 21.86 -14.21 8.81
CA ARG A 23 23.15 -13.87 9.42
C ARG A 23 23.95 -12.85 8.63
N ILE A 24 23.70 -12.70 7.34
CA ILE A 24 24.43 -11.80 6.44
C ILE A 24 23.61 -10.59 5.99
N LEU A 25 22.27 -10.68 6.06
CA LEU A 25 21.39 -9.57 5.73
C LEU A 25 21.37 -8.55 6.87
N THR A 26 21.07 -7.30 6.51
CA THR A 26 20.90 -6.20 7.47
C THR A 26 19.69 -6.46 8.37
N ASP A 27 19.62 -5.76 9.50
CA ASP A 27 18.53 -5.89 10.47
C ASP A 27 17.14 -5.50 9.91
N GLU A 28 17.11 -4.79 8.79
CA GLU A 28 15.88 -4.37 8.11
C GLU A 28 15.24 -5.47 7.27
N ILE A 29 15.97 -6.57 6.98
CA ILE A 29 15.50 -7.69 6.16
C ILE A 29 15.57 -8.98 6.98
N ARG A 30 14.43 -9.70 7.04
CA ARG A 30 14.35 -11.01 7.69
C ARG A 30 13.64 -12.00 6.78
N ILE A 31 14.27 -13.17 6.60
CA ILE A 31 13.70 -14.29 5.85
C ILE A 31 12.92 -15.16 6.85
N HIS A 32 11.63 -15.30 6.64
CA HIS A 32 10.76 -16.10 7.49
C HIS A 32 10.78 -17.57 7.08
N SER A 33 10.66 -17.85 5.80
CA SER A 33 10.70 -19.21 5.24
C SER A 33 11.35 -19.21 3.86
N VAL A 34 11.88 -20.38 3.49
CA VAL A 34 12.34 -20.70 2.14
C VAL A 34 11.68 -22.03 1.78
N GLU A 35 10.98 -22.04 0.67
CA GLU A 35 10.19 -23.20 0.21
C GLU A 35 10.45 -23.42 -1.28
N GLN A 36 10.32 -24.67 -1.72
CA GLN A 36 10.40 -24.98 -3.13
C GLN A 36 9.17 -24.40 -3.83
N ALA A 37 9.41 -23.60 -4.85
CA ALA A 37 8.34 -23.02 -5.65
C ALA A 37 7.75 -24.06 -6.64
N PRO A 38 6.45 -23.98 -6.96
CA PRO A 38 5.89 -24.76 -8.07
C PRO A 38 6.52 -24.38 -9.41
N ASP A 39 6.48 -25.30 -10.37
CA ASP A 39 6.98 -25.06 -11.71
C ASP A 39 6.31 -23.82 -12.34
N GLY A 40 7.12 -22.95 -12.93
CA GLY A 40 6.66 -21.72 -13.55
C GLY A 40 6.27 -20.59 -12.57
N PHE A 41 6.52 -20.77 -11.26
CA PHE A 41 6.28 -19.72 -10.28
C PHE A 41 7.13 -18.47 -10.55
N HIS A 42 6.49 -17.32 -10.52
CA HIS A 42 7.17 -16.04 -10.64
C HIS A 42 6.62 -15.03 -9.62
N ALA A 43 7.39 -14.71 -8.58
CA ALA A 43 6.95 -13.91 -7.45
C ALA A 43 6.40 -12.52 -7.83
N ARG A 44 6.91 -11.92 -8.91
CA ARG A 44 6.47 -10.59 -9.36
C ARG A 44 5.28 -10.65 -10.32
N PHE A 45 5.36 -11.51 -11.36
CA PHE A 45 4.36 -11.56 -12.43
C PHE A 45 3.20 -12.50 -12.11
N GLY A 46 3.43 -13.49 -11.22
CA GLY A 46 2.38 -14.36 -10.70
C GLY A 46 1.57 -13.77 -9.54
N ALA A 47 1.92 -12.58 -9.06
CA ALA A 47 1.18 -11.93 -7.99
C ALA A 47 -0.20 -11.46 -8.48
N LEU A 48 -1.26 -12.01 -7.89
CA LEU A 48 -2.65 -11.70 -8.24
C LEU A 48 -3.15 -10.40 -7.63
N ARG A 49 -2.60 -10.02 -6.48
CA ARG A 49 -2.98 -8.79 -5.78
C ARG A 49 -1.88 -8.35 -4.81
N ARG A 50 -1.93 -7.08 -4.43
CA ARG A 50 -1.06 -6.49 -3.42
C ARG A 50 -1.90 -5.79 -2.37
N HIS A 51 -1.52 -5.96 -1.11
CA HIS A 51 -2.20 -5.39 0.04
C HIS A 51 -1.26 -4.41 0.75
N TYR A 52 -1.74 -3.21 1.02
CA TYR A 52 -1.03 -2.22 1.83
C TYR A 52 -1.90 -1.81 3.01
N VAL A 53 -1.25 -1.62 4.15
CA VAL A 53 -1.84 -0.93 5.30
C VAL A 53 -1.02 0.32 5.54
N TYR A 54 -1.65 1.48 5.37
CA TYR A 54 -1.03 2.76 5.66
C TYR A 54 -1.54 3.27 7.00
N LYS A 55 -0.63 3.66 7.90
CA LYS A 55 -0.96 4.05 9.26
C LYS A 55 -0.84 5.55 9.43
N ILE A 56 -1.88 6.19 9.95
CA ILE A 56 -1.95 7.63 10.17
C ILE A 56 -2.29 7.90 11.62
N LYS A 57 -1.51 8.78 12.27
CA LYS A 57 -1.86 9.36 13.57
C LYS A 57 -2.31 10.79 13.35
N ASP A 58 -3.60 11.01 13.51
CA ASP A 58 -4.25 12.32 13.35
C ASP A 58 -4.35 13.12 14.67
N GLY A 59 -5.00 14.26 14.62
CA GLY A 59 -5.17 15.18 15.74
C GLY A 59 -3.88 15.93 16.05
N ASN A 60 -3.26 15.67 17.18
CA ASN A 60 -2.00 16.31 17.54
C ASN A 60 -0.77 15.75 16.80
N GLY A 61 -0.95 14.68 16.01
CA GLY A 61 0.13 14.05 15.23
C GLY A 61 1.27 13.46 16.08
N LEU A 62 1.08 13.31 17.39
CA LEU A 62 2.13 12.80 18.27
C LEU A 62 2.33 11.31 18.07
N ILE A 63 3.53 10.97 17.62
CA ILE A 63 4.01 9.59 17.46
C ILE A 63 5.27 9.39 18.28
N THR A 64 5.52 8.16 18.73
CA THR A 64 6.76 7.85 19.44
C THR A 64 7.96 7.84 18.47
N PRO A 65 9.18 8.17 18.93
CA PRO A 65 10.37 8.10 18.08
C PRO A 65 10.57 6.75 17.41
N THR A 66 10.18 5.66 18.06
CA THR A 66 10.27 4.29 17.54
C THR A 66 9.28 4.02 16.40
N SER A 67 8.15 4.72 16.36
CA SER A 67 7.09 4.55 15.35
C SER A 67 7.20 5.50 14.16
N ARG A 68 8.16 6.43 14.19
CA ARG A 68 8.28 7.51 13.20
C ARG A 68 8.48 7.05 11.75
N LEU A 69 8.97 5.85 11.54
CA LEU A 69 9.17 5.28 10.20
C LEU A 69 7.97 4.45 9.71
N ASP A 70 7.02 4.15 10.61
CA ASP A 70 5.90 3.25 10.34
C ASP A 70 4.55 3.97 10.35
N ILE A 71 4.45 5.15 10.99
CA ILE A 71 3.22 5.91 11.14
C ILE A 71 3.42 7.32 10.57
N ALA A 72 2.50 7.76 9.73
CA ALA A 72 2.46 9.13 9.22
C ALA A 72 1.73 10.05 10.20
N PRO A 73 2.39 11.11 10.72
CA PRO A 73 1.70 12.09 11.56
C PRO A 73 0.82 13.01 10.72
N TRP A 74 -0.35 13.35 11.23
CA TRP A 74 -1.22 14.37 10.69
C TRP A 74 -1.75 15.27 11.83
N TYR A 75 -1.63 16.58 11.70
CA TYR A 75 -1.82 17.51 12.81
C TYR A 75 -3.25 18.06 12.93
N ARG A 76 -4.20 17.46 12.23
CA ARG A 76 -5.62 17.79 12.29
C ARG A 76 -6.43 16.52 12.41
N ASP A 77 -7.63 16.63 13.00
CA ASP A 77 -8.56 15.51 13.07
C ASP A 77 -9.05 15.15 11.67
N LEU A 78 -9.21 13.85 11.44
CA LEU A 78 -9.68 13.29 10.18
C LEU A 78 -11.01 12.58 10.39
N ASP A 79 -11.99 12.94 9.57
CA ASP A 79 -13.27 12.26 9.48
C ASP A 79 -13.14 11.04 8.57
N ILE A 80 -13.08 9.85 9.19
CA ILE A 80 -12.94 8.58 8.46
C ILE A 80 -14.19 8.21 7.65
N ASP A 81 -15.38 8.71 8.03
CA ASP A 81 -16.62 8.43 7.29
C ASP A 81 -16.60 9.17 5.96
N LEU A 82 -16.17 10.44 5.93
CA LEU A 82 -15.96 11.17 4.68
C LEU A 82 -14.89 10.52 3.81
N MET A 83 -13.79 10.05 4.43
CA MET A 83 -12.72 9.33 3.70
C MET A 83 -13.25 8.04 3.08
N ASN A 84 -14.06 7.25 3.80
CA ASN A 84 -14.65 6.02 3.31
C ASN A 84 -15.67 6.26 2.19
N GLN A 85 -16.52 7.30 2.32
CA GLN A 85 -17.44 7.70 1.26
C GLN A 85 -16.71 8.02 -0.04
N ALA A 86 -15.63 8.80 0.05
CA ALA A 86 -14.82 9.14 -1.12
C ALA A 86 -14.10 7.92 -1.70
N ALA A 87 -13.49 7.10 -0.85
CA ALA A 87 -12.74 5.91 -1.25
C ALA A 87 -13.63 4.90 -2.01
N ALA A 88 -14.88 4.72 -1.58
CA ALA A 88 -15.84 3.83 -2.24
C ALA A 88 -16.09 4.20 -3.70
N THR A 89 -15.95 5.48 -4.08
CA THR A 89 -16.15 5.94 -5.48
C THR A 89 -15.03 5.51 -6.42
N LEU A 90 -13.90 5.05 -5.89
CA LEU A 90 -12.71 4.66 -6.66
C LEU A 90 -12.58 3.14 -6.83
N ILE A 91 -13.44 2.35 -6.19
CA ILE A 91 -13.39 0.89 -6.24
C ILE A 91 -13.72 0.37 -7.64
N GLY A 92 -13.07 -0.72 -8.02
CA GLY A 92 -13.20 -1.38 -9.31
C GLY A 92 -12.09 -1.02 -10.30
N GLU A 93 -12.30 -1.45 -11.56
CA GLU A 93 -11.37 -1.18 -12.64
C GLU A 93 -11.50 0.26 -13.13
N ASN A 94 -10.45 1.04 -12.97
CA ASN A 94 -10.39 2.44 -13.36
C ASN A 94 -9.01 2.79 -13.92
N ASP A 95 -8.96 3.89 -14.70
CA ASP A 95 -7.72 4.49 -15.15
C ASP A 95 -7.17 5.45 -14.08
N PHE A 96 -6.15 5.00 -13.36
CA PHE A 96 -5.52 5.75 -12.27
C PHE A 96 -4.36 6.66 -12.73
N PHE A 97 -4.36 7.12 -13.97
CA PHE A 97 -3.32 8.00 -14.50
C PHE A 97 -3.08 9.22 -13.59
N SER A 98 -4.13 9.93 -13.18
CA SER A 98 -4.06 11.13 -12.32
C SER A 98 -3.55 10.84 -10.89
N TYR A 99 -3.59 9.59 -10.46
CA TYR A 99 -3.09 9.15 -9.16
C TYR A 99 -1.66 8.58 -9.21
N ALA A 100 -0.98 8.71 -10.35
CA ALA A 100 0.32 8.11 -10.54
C ALA A 100 1.35 9.08 -11.07
N ARG A 101 2.61 8.82 -10.79
CA ARG A 101 3.69 9.45 -11.52
C ARG A 101 3.85 8.74 -12.87
N PHE A 102 3.78 9.51 -13.94
CA PHE A 102 3.92 9.01 -15.31
C PHE A 102 5.17 8.12 -15.48
N ARG A 103 4.98 7.00 -16.16
CA ARG A 103 6.03 6.14 -16.69
C ARG A 103 5.69 5.75 -18.12
N GLU A 104 6.64 5.95 -19.01
CA GLU A 104 6.53 5.56 -20.41
C GLU A 104 6.24 4.04 -20.55
N ASN A 105 5.34 3.68 -21.44
CA ASN A 105 4.93 2.29 -21.74
C ASN A 105 4.26 1.53 -20.57
N ALA A 106 3.76 2.20 -19.54
CA ALA A 106 3.00 1.55 -18.47
C ALA A 106 1.49 1.73 -18.69
N THR A 107 0.72 0.63 -18.58
CA THR A 107 -0.74 0.71 -18.51
C THR A 107 -1.15 1.37 -17.20
N THR A 108 -2.14 2.25 -17.21
CA THR A 108 -2.61 3.01 -16.05
C THR A 108 -3.92 2.48 -15.45
N VAL A 109 -4.55 1.53 -16.13
CA VAL A 109 -5.75 0.85 -15.65
C VAL A 109 -5.38 -0.16 -14.56
N ARG A 110 -6.09 -0.10 -13.42
CA ARG A 110 -5.92 -1.01 -12.26
C ARG A 110 -7.29 -1.36 -11.68
N ASP A 111 -7.38 -2.55 -11.12
CA ASP A 111 -8.54 -3.00 -10.35
C ASP A 111 -8.30 -2.74 -8.86
N LEU A 112 -8.87 -1.65 -8.34
CA LEU A 112 -8.83 -1.30 -6.92
C LEU A 112 -9.92 -2.08 -6.19
N GLN A 113 -9.55 -3.13 -5.46
CA GLN A 113 -10.46 -4.10 -4.87
C GLN A 113 -10.90 -3.73 -3.45
N ARG A 114 -10.05 -3.00 -2.71
CA ARG A 114 -10.32 -2.53 -1.34
C ARG A 114 -9.66 -1.19 -1.14
N PHE A 115 -10.40 -0.23 -0.62
CA PHE A 115 -9.88 1.03 -0.13
C PHE A 115 -10.78 1.54 0.98
N GLU A 116 -10.36 1.34 2.22
CA GLU A 116 -11.16 1.67 3.40
C GLU A 116 -10.28 2.10 4.57
N PHE A 117 -10.88 2.85 5.47
CA PHE A 117 -10.25 3.41 6.65
C PHE A 117 -11.00 2.93 7.90
N GLU A 118 -10.24 2.52 8.90
CA GLU A 118 -10.76 2.21 10.22
C GLU A 118 -9.88 2.85 11.30
N ARG A 119 -10.46 3.06 12.48
CA ARG A 119 -9.72 3.54 13.64
C ARG A 119 -9.55 2.41 14.63
N ASP A 120 -8.30 2.09 14.97
CA ASP A 120 -8.00 1.06 15.95
C ASP A 120 -8.31 1.53 17.39
N ALA A 121 -8.20 0.61 18.36
CA ALA A 121 -8.44 0.89 19.77
C ALA A 121 -7.51 1.96 20.37
N ASN A 122 -6.37 2.25 19.75
CA ASN A 122 -5.39 3.26 20.14
C ASN A 122 -5.62 4.60 19.44
N GLY A 123 -6.68 4.70 18.63
CA GLY A 123 -7.01 5.89 17.85
C GLY A 123 -6.11 6.09 16.64
N LEU A 124 -5.40 5.04 16.17
CA LEU A 124 -4.62 5.08 14.95
C LEU A 124 -5.54 4.77 13.75
N ILE A 125 -5.44 5.55 12.70
CA ILE A 125 -6.17 5.29 11.46
C ILE A 125 -5.37 4.30 10.62
N LEU A 126 -6.01 3.21 10.25
CA LEU A 126 -5.49 2.19 9.35
C LEU A 126 -6.20 2.31 8.00
N ALA A 127 -5.43 2.60 6.95
CA ALA A 127 -5.93 2.61 5.58
C ALA A 127 -5.55 1.30 4.90
N HIS A 128 -6.55 0.50 4.54
CA HIS A 128 -6.39 -0.76 3.83
C HIS A 128 -6.57 -0.53 2.33
N VAL A 129 -5.54 -0.83 1.56
CA VAL A 129 -5.56 -0.66 0.11
C VAL A 129 -5.15 -1.95 -0.57
N THR A 130 -6.02 -2.48 -1.43
CA THR A 130 -5.78 -3.71 -2.19
C THR A 130 -6.09 -3.48 -3.65
N ALA A 131 -5.20 -3.88 -4.54
CA ALA A 131 -5.39 -3.86 -5.98
C ALA A 131 -4.65 -5.04 -6.64
N ASP A 132 -4.96 -5.32 -7.90
CA ASP A 132 -4.21 -6.23 -8.76
C ASP A 132 -2.73 -5.80 -8.88
N ALA A 133 -2.50 -4.50 -9.10
CA ALA A 133 -1.19 -3.87 -9.09
C ALA A 133 -1.33 -2.39 -8.71
N PHE A 134 -0.19 -1.75 -8.40
CA PHE A 134 -0.16 -0.31 -8.14
C PHE A 134 0.82 0.38 -9.10
N LEU A 135 0.42 1.57 -9.54
CA LEU A 135 1.30 2.49 -10.26
C LEU A 135 2.29 3.16 -9.30
N TYR A 136 3.32 3.75 -9.87
CA TYR A 136 4.32 4.46 -9.06
C TYR A 136 3.68 5.65 -8.32
N ASN A 137 3.85 5.68 -7.00
CA ASN A 137 3.24 6.64 -6.06
C ASN A 137 1.71 6.57 -5.90
N MET A 138 0.98 5.67 -6.58
CA MET A 138 -0.47 5.59 -6.56
C MET A 138 -1.05 5.53 -5.13
N VAL A 139 -0.58 4.62 -4.28
CA VAL A 139 -1.07 4.50 -2.89
C VAL A 139 -0.90 5.81 -2.13
N ARG A 140 0.24 6.49 -2.27
CA ARG A 140 0.49 7.77 -1.59
C ARG A 140 -0.43 8.88 -2.08
N ALA A 141 -0.70 8.94 -3.38
CA ALA A 141 -1.63 9.93 -3.95
C ALA A 141 -3.06 9.67 -3.48
N LEU A 142 -3.50 8.41 -3.50
CA LEU A 142 -4.81 8.00 -2.97
C LEU A 142 -4.98 8.41 -1.50
N ILE A 143 -4.03 8.06 -0.63
CA ILE A 143 -4.05 8.41 0.79
C ILE A 143 -4.05 9.94 0.97
N GLY A 144 -3.20 10.66 0.25
CA GLY A 144 -3.14 12.13 0.33
C GLY A 144 -4.47 12.80 -0.03
N THR A 145 -5.16 12.32 -1.07
CA THR A 145 -6.49 12.79 -1.46
C THR A 145 -7.50 12.56 -0.33
N MET A 146 -7.53 11.34 0.24
CA MET A 146 -8.47 11.02 1.32
C MET A 146 -8.21 11.84 2.58
N VAL A 147 -6.95 12.09 2.93
CA VAL A 147 -6.59 12.93 4.07
C VAL A 147 -7.11 14.36 3.92
N TYR A 148 -7.01 14.96 2.74
CA TYR A 148 -7.58 16.30 2.50
C TYR A 148 -9.11 16.32 2.53
N ILE A 149 -9.77 15.24 2.11
CA ILE A 149 -11.22 15.08 2.23
C ILE A 149 -11.61 14.91 3.71
N GLY A 150 -10.92 14.03 4.44
CA GLY A 150 -11.15 13.80 5.87
C GLY A 150 -10.92 15.03 6.74
N GLU A 151 -10.02 15.93 6.34
CA GLU A 151 -9.80 17.25 6.96
C GLU A 151 -10.90 18.27 6.62
N GLY A 152 -11.81 17.95 5.69
CA GLY A 152 -12.88 18.85 5.24
C GLY A 152 -12.43 19.94 4.25
N ARG A 153 -11.24 19.83 3.67
CA ARG A 153 -10.77 20.81 2.66
C ARG A 153 -11.43 20.65 1.30
N PHE A 154 -11.81 19.42 0.95
CA PHE A 154 -12.42 19.09 -0.33
C PHE A 154 -13.64 18.20 -0.11
N PRO A 155 -14.65 18.28 -0.98
CA PRO A 155 -15.83 17.42 -0.89
C PRO A 155 -15.47 15.96 -1.23
N THR A 156 -16.33 15.02 -0.84
CA THR A 156 -16.12 13.58 -1.12
C THR A 156 -16.07 13.25 -2.60
N THR A 157 -16.70 14.07 -3.46
CA THR A 157 -16.67 13.93 -4.93
C THR A 157 -15.29 14.22 -5.53
N TRP A 158 -14.45 14.99 -4.82
CA TRP A 158 -13.15 15.41 -5.36
C TRP A 158 -12.24 14.24 -5.74
N ALA A 159 -12.31 13.13 -5.03
CA ALA A 159 -11.55 11.93 -5.38
C ALA A 159 -11.92 11.40 -6.77
N ARG A 160 -13.20 11.34 -7.08
CA ARG A 160 -13.69 10.93 -8.40
C ARG A 160 -13.37 11.97 -9.47
N ASP A 161 -13.49 13.25 -9.15
CA ASP A 161 -13.16 14.35 -10.06
C ASP A 161 -11.70 14.30 -10.52
N ILE A 162 -10.76 13.95 -9.62
CA ILE A 162 -9.34 13.74 -9.95
C ILE A 162 -9.19 12.56 -10.92
N LEU A 163 -9.87 11.44 -10.63
CA LEU A 163 -9.78 10.24 -11.47
C LEU A 163 -10.25 10.52 -12.91
N ASP A 164 -11.35 11.27 -13.05
CA ASP A 164 -11.99 11.53 -14.34
C ASP A 164 -11.25 12.59 -15.17
N LYS A 165 -10.46 13.47 -14.55
CA LYS A 165 -9.72 14.54 -15.25
C LYS A 165 -8.60 14.05 -16.15
N LYS A 166 -7.94 12.95 -15.83
CA LYS A 166 -6.82 12.36 -16.60
C LYS A 166 -5.69 13.36 -16.92
N GLU A 167 -5.40 14.25 -15.97
CA GLU A 167 -4.33 15.27 -16.06
C GLU A 167 -3.13 14.92 -15.18
#